data_d02a4842e40b777aa3453da4a67a9afd
#
_entry.id   d02a4842e40b777aa3453da4a67a9afd
#
_cell.length_a   1.000
_cell.length_b   1.000
_cell.length_c   1.000
_cell.angle_alpha   90.00
_cell.angle_beta   90.00
_cell.angle_gamma   90.00
#
_symmetry.space_group_name_H-M   'P 1'
#
loop_
_entity.id
_entity.type
_entity.pdbx_description
1 polymer ?
#
loop_
_entity_poly.entity_id
_entity_poly.type
_entity_poly.pdbx_seq_one_letter_code
_entity_poly.pdbx_strand_id
1 'polypeptide(L)'
;MKKNLIVLQTNNKSCGAACLLSIIKYHKGNYPLNELEKMTSTTINGTNFYNISVAANRIGLSTKAYYLSKIEDINNLSPPLLCQTNNDGLLHFVVIYRISNTKVEIMDPSIGRLNLSIKDFIKIWTGNIMEFSPYRKLPNIKVPNYLNQVILKIIKSNKIFVINIIIFSIIFTAVSCIYAYYLEILIKYGINAKNLKVITLIFTIIITIKCLSNYIRNRLVIKLDQKIDCSLI
;
A
#
# COMPACT_ATOMS: atom_id res chain seq x y z
N MET A 1 -17.76 -5.56 10.25
CA MET A 1 -16.85 -6.07 9.17
C MET A 1 -15.47 -6.34 9.73
N LYS A 2 -14.80 -7.44 9.34
CA LYS A 2 -13.42 -7.78 9.75
C LYS A 2 -12.41 -6.89 8.99
N LYS A 3 -11.27 -6.55 9.62
CA LYS A 3 -10.23 -5.68 9.03
C LYS A 3 -9.65 -6.23 7.71
N ASN A 4 -9.56 -7.55 7.56
CA ASN A 4 -9.04 -8.20 6.36
C ASN A 4 -9.96 -8.10 5.12
N LEU A 5 -11.20 -7.67 5.29
CA LEU A 5 -12.16 -7.45 4.19
C LEU A 5 -12.04 -6.05 3.58
N ILE A 6 -11.31 -5.15 4.23
CA ILE A 6 -11.04 -3.83 3.67
C ILE A 6 -9.98 -3.98 2.57
N VAL A 7 -10.34 -3.63 1.35
CA VAL A 7 -9.46 -3.63 0.19
C VAL A 7 -9.51 -2.25 -0.44
N LEU A 8 -8.40 -1.53 -0.36
CA LEU A 8 -8.29 -0.22 -1.00
C LEU A 8 -7.93 -0.39 -2.48
N GLN A 9 -8.48 0.49 -3.30
CA GLN A 9 -8.16 0.56 -4.72
C GLN A 9 -6.72 1.10 -4.92
N THR A 10 -6.06 0.66 -5.98
CA THR A 10 -4.71 1.12 -6.34
C THR A 10 -4.73 2.44 -7.10
N ASN A 11 -5.84 2.72 -7.78
CA ASN A 11 -6.09 3.93 -8.55
C ASN A 11 -7.60 4.16 -8.65
N ASN A 12 -8.01 5.32 -9.18
CA ASN A 12 -9.43 5.73 -9.26
C ASN A 12 -10.32 4.84 -10.16
N LYS A 13 -9.77 3.81 -10.82
CA LYS A 13 -10.46 2.97 -11.79
C LYS A 13 -10.61 1.53 -11.32
N SER A 14 -9.89 1.14 -10.27
CA SER A 14 -9.84 -0.25 -9.78
C SER A 14 -10.87 -0.57 -8.69
N CYS A 15 -11.87 0.30 -8.47
CA CYS A 15 -12.91 0.10 -7.47
C CYS A 15 -13.64 -1.26 -7.61
N GLY A 16 -14.04 -1.64 -8.84
CA GLY A 16 -14.73 -2.91 -9.09
C GLY A 16 -13.87 -4.15 -8.78
N ALA A 17 -12.59 -4.14 -9.18
CA ALA A 17 -11.65 -5.22 -8.86
C ALA A 17 -11.38 -5.32 -7.35
N ALA A 18 -11.24 -4.18 -6.66
CA ALA A 18 -11.05 -4.13 -5.20
C ALA A 18 -12.30 -4.65 -4.45
N CYS A 19 -13.50 -4.29 -4.91
CA CYS A 19 -14.76 -4.84 -4.40
C CYS A 19 -14.83 -6.36 -4.59
N LEU A 20 -14.50 -6.87 -5.77
CA LEU A 20 -14.48 -8.31 -6.04
C LEU A 20 -13.49 -9.03 -5.11
N LEU A 21 -12.29 -8.48 -4.91
CA LEU A 21 -11.32 -9.06 -3.97
C LEU A 21 -11.85 -9.08 -2.53
N SER A 22 -12.55 -8.03 -2.09
CA SER A 22 -13.17 -7.98 -0.77
C SER A 22 -14.22 -9.10 -0.60
N ILE A 23 -15.03 -9.35 -1.63
CA ILE A 23 -16.02 -10.44 -1.67
C ILE A 23 -15.32 -11.82 -1.66
N ILE A 24 -14.26 -12.00 -2.45
CA ILE A 24 -13.45 -13.24 -2.44
C ILE A 24 -12.90 -13.51 -1.03
N LYS A 25 -12.37 -12.49 -0.35
CA LYS A 25 -11.86 -12.61 1.02
C LYS A 25 -12.95 -12.95 2.03
N TYR A 26 -14.16 -12.45 1.85
CA TYR A 26 -15.29 -12.81 2.69
C TYR A 26 -15.58 -14.33 2.62
N HIS A 27 -15.49 -14.90 1.43
CA HIS A 27 -15.64 -16.35 1.19
C HIS A 27 -14.32 -17.13 1.40
N LYS A 28 -13.37 -16.59 2.20
CA LYS A 28 -12.11 -17.23 2.59
C LYS A 28 -11.13 -17.51 1.43
N GLY A 29 -11.35 -16.92 0.26
CA GLY A 29 -10.41 -16.89 -0.84
C GLY A 29 -9.41 -15.75 -0.71
N ASN A 30 -8.41 -15.73 -1.61
CA ASN A 30 -7.52 -14.60 -1.82
C ASN A 30 -6.99 -14.62 -3.25
N TYR A 31 -6.82 -13.43 -3.84
CA TYR A 31 -6.35 -13.28 -5.21
C TYR A 31 -5.51 -12.00 -5.37
N PRO A 32 -4.50 -11.96 -6.27
CA PRO A 32 -3.77 -10.72 -6.55
C PRO A 32 -4.68 -9.66 -7.17
N LEU A 33 -4.68 -8.44 -6.63
CA LEU A 33 -5.55 -7.36 -7.12
C LEU A 33 -5.26 -7.00 -8.58
N ASN A 34 -3.99 -6.93 -8.97
CA ASN A 34 -3.56 -6.66 -10.34
C ASN A 34 -4.06 -7.70 -11.36
N GLU A 35 -4.18 -8.96 -10.97
CA GLU A 35 -4.75 -10.00 -11.83
C GLU A 35 -6.28 -9.85 -11.92
N LEU A 36 -6.94 -9.45 -10.83
CA LEU A 36 -8.37 -9.15 -10.85
C LEU A 36 -8.68 -7.93 -11.73
N GLU A 37 -7.85 -6.89 -11.71
CA GLU A 37 -7.97 -5.74 -12.61
C GLU A 37 -7.93 -6.16 -14.08
N LYS A 38 -7.03 -7.08 -14.46
CA LYS A 38 -6.99 -7.67 -15.81
C LYS A 38 -8.23 -8.50 -16.11
N MET A 39 -8.63 -9.38 -15.18
CA MET A 39 -9.79 -10.26 -15.36
C MET A 39 -11.12 -9.50 -15.46
N THR A 40 -11.25 -8.39 -14.73
CA THR A 40 -12.42 -7.50 -14.80
C THR A 40 -12.32 -6.52 -15.97
N SER A 41 -11.34 -6.66 -16.86
CA SER A 41 -11.12 -5.75 -18.00
C SER A 41 -11.17 -4.28 -17.59
N THR A 42 -10.53 -3.95 -16.45
CA THR A 42 -10.48 -2.58 -15.92
C THR A 42 -9.70 -1.70 -16.89
N THR A 43 -10.38 -0.70 -17.46
CA THR A 43 -9.82 0.28 -18.40
C THR A 43 -9.66 1.65 -17.75
N ILE A 44 -9.33 2.66 -18.56
CA ILE A 44 -9.32 4.07 -18.12
C ILE A 44 -10.69 4.55 -17.62
N ASN A 45 -11.77 3.90 -18.02
CA ASN A 45 -13.15 4.20 -17.61
C ASN A 45 -13.65 3.28 -16.48
N GLY A 46 -12.76 2.49 -15.85
CA GLY A 46 -13.11 1.51 -14.85
C GLY A 46 -13.59 0.19 -15.44
N THR A 47 -14.50 -0.48 -14.75
CA THR A 47 -15.12 -1.76 -15.15
C THR A 47 -16.65 -1.68 -15.00
N ASN A 48 -17.36 -2.72 -15.41
CA ASN A 48 -18.82 -2.84 -15.33
C ASN A 48 -19.25 -4.16 -14.67
N PHE A 49 -20.55 -4.28 -14.36
CA PHE A 49 -21.11 -5.48 -13.74
C PHE A 49 -20.88 -6.76 -14.55
N TYR A 50 -20.96 -6.68 -15.89
CA TYR A 50 -20.74 -7.84 -16.76
C TYR A 50 -19.32 -8.37 -16.61
N ASN A 51 -18.32 -7.50 -16.73
CA ASN A 51 -16.91 -7.89 -16.60
C ASN A 51 -16.59 -8.44 -15.20
N ILE A 52 -17.17 -7.85 -14.15
CA ILE A 52 -17.03 -8.37 -12.78
C ILE A 52 -17.68 -9.75 -12.68
N SER A 53 -18.85 -9.97 -13.26
CA SER A 53 -19.53 -11.26 -13.29
C SER A 53 -18.69 -12.33 -13.99
N VAL A 54 -18.12 -12.02 -15.16
CA VAL A 54 -17.24 -12.93 -15.91
C VAL A 54 -16.00 -13.29 -15.08
N ALA A 55 -15.36 -12.31 -14.45
CA ALA A 55 -14.20 -12.56 -13.58
C ALA A 55 -14.56 -13.41 -12.37
N ALA A 56 -15.68 -13.10 -11.70
CA ALA A 56 -16.18 -13.85 -10.56
C ALA A 56 -16.46 -15.33 -10.90
N ASN A 57 -17.10 -15.57 -12.03
CA ASN A 57 -17.40 -16.93 -12.51
C ASN A 57 -16.11 -17.73 -12.76
N ARG A 58 -15.09 -17.16 -13.38
CA ARG A 58 -13.78 -17.82 -13.61
C ARG A 58 -13.12 -18.26 -12.30
N ILE A 59 -13.34 -17.50 -11.21
CA ILE A 59 -12.76 -17.77 -9.90
C ILE A 59 -13.57 -18.82 -9.11
N GLY A 60 -14.88 -18.95 -9.39
CA GLY A 60 -15.76 -19.91 -8.72
C GLY A 60 -16.90 -19.28 -7.93
N LEU A 61 -17.25 -18.03 -8.25
CA LEU A 61 -18.41 -17.32 -7.72
C LEU A 61 -19.48 -17.21 -8.79
N SER A 62 -20.66 -17.73 -8.58
CA SER A 62 -21.84 -17.40 -9.38
C SER A 62 -22.37 -16.03 -9.00
N THR A 63 -22.94 -15.31 -9.95
CA THR A 63 -23.44 -13.96 -9.76
C THR A 63 -24.86 -13.80 -10.26
N LYS A 64 -25.65 -12.98 -9.57
CA LYS A 64 -26.98 -12.55 -10.01
C LYS A 64 -27.06 -11.04 -9.86
N ALA A 65 -27.33 -10.34 -10.94
CA ALA A 65 -27.49 -8.88 -10.92
C ALA A 65 -28.97 -8.51 -10.88
N TYR A 66 -29.29 -7.48 -10.10
CA TYR A 66 -30.65 -6.97 -9.92
C TYR A 66 -30.66 -5.44 -10.05
N TYR A 67 -31.80 -4.93 -10.48
CA TYR A 67 -32.15 -3.53 -10.30
C TYR A 67 -33.30 -3.47 -9.28
N LEU A 68 -33.06 -2.79 -8.16
CA LEU A 68 -34.03 -2.65 -7.09
C LEU A 68 -34.51 -1.22 -7.00
N SER A 69 -35.83 -1.02 -7.02
CA SER A 69 -36.45 0.30 -6.90
C SER A 69 -36.58 0.76 -5.45
N LYS A 70 -36.57 -0.18 -4.49
CA LYS A 70 -36.73 0.10 -3.06
C LYS A 70 -35.55 -0.51 -2.30
N ILE A 71 -35.07 0.22 -1.29
CA ILE A 71 -33.94 -0.24 -0.48
C ILE A 71 -34.30 -1.43 0.41
N GLU A 72 -35.57 -1.54 0.80
CA GLU A 72 -36.06 -2.64 1.62
C GLU A 72 -35.90 -4.00 0.93
N ASP A 73 -35.94 -4.04 -0.40
CA ASP A 73 -35.79 -5.26 -1.20
C ASP A 73 -34.38 -5.87 -1.08
N ILE A 74 -33.39 -5.10 -0.64
CA ILE A 74 -32.04 -5.60 -0.35
C ILE A 74 -32.06 -6.67 0.78
N ASN A 75 -33.01 -6.60 1.70
CA ASN A 75 -33.14 -7.57 2.79
C ASN A 75 -33.45 -9.00 2.29
N ASN A 76 -33.91 -9.15 1.06
CA ASN A 76 -34.17 -10.43 0.41
C ASN A 76 -32.89 -11.05 -0.19
N LEU A 77 -31.78 -10.33 -0.22
CA LEU A 77 -30.50 -10.74 -0.77
C LEU A 77 -29.48 -11.07 0.34
N SER A 78 -28.51 -11.92 0.00
CA SER A 78 -27.50 -12.39 0.97
C SER A 78 -26.19 -11.63 0.85
N PRO A 79 -25.79 -10.81 1.84
CA PRO A 79 -24.48 -10.14 1.80
C PRO A 79 -23.31 -11.15 1.80
N PRO A 80 -22.17 -10.78 1.18
CA PRO A 80 -21.80 -9.46 0.66
C PRO A 80 -22.40 -9.16 -0.71
N LEU A 81 -22.84 -7.91 -0.91
CA LEU A 81 -23.45 -7.45 -2.15
C LEU A 81 -22.63 -6.35 -2.80
N LEU A 82 -22.31 -6.50 -4.08
CA LEU A 82 -21.70 -5.42 -4.86
C LEU A 82 -22.80 -4.41 -5.23
N CYS A 83 -22.56 -3.15 -4.95
CA CYS A 83 -23.51 -2.08 -5.20
C CYS A 83 -22.84 -0.97 -6.02
N GLN A 84 -23.59 -0.35 -6.93
CA GLN A 84 -23.17 0.84 -7.64
C GLN A 84 -23.74 2.09 -6.98
N THR A 85 -22.88 3.06 -6.76
CA THR A 85 -23.21 4.38 -6.24
C THR A 85 -22.89 5.45 -7.28
N ASN A 86 -23.52 6.61 -7.17
CA ASN A 86 -23.27 7.79 -7.98
C ASN A 86 -22.99 8.96 -7.04
N ASN A 87 -21.77 9.45 -7.06
CA ASN A 87 -21.34 10.63 -6.31
C ASN A 87 -21.07 11.75 -7.32
N ASP A 88 -21.96 12.72 -7.43
CA ASP A 88 -21.82 13.89 -8.32
C ASP A 88 -21.50 13.53 -9.79
N GLY A 89 -22.18 12.50 -10.31
CA GLY A 89 -22.00 12.02 -11.70
C GLY A 89 -20.90 10.97 -11.87
N LEU A 90 -20.13 10.66 -10.83
CA LEU A 90 -19.09 9.64 -10.86
C LEU A 90 -19.66 8.31 -10.34
N LEU A 91 -19.75 7.32 -11.24
CA LEU A 91 -20.15 5.97 -10.88
C LEU A 91 -19.03 5.26 -10.12
N HIS A 92 -19.39 4.65 -9.00
CA HIS A 92 -18.44 3.99 -8.12
C HIS A 92 -19.00 2.65 -7.61
N PHE A 93 -18.14 1.66 -7.36
CA PHE A 93 -18.53 0.38 -6.78
C PHE A 93 -18.14 0.32 -5.30
N VAL A 94 -19.11 -0.16 -4.49
CA VAL A 94 -18.93 -0.43 -3.06
C VAL A 94 -19.48 -1.82 -2.71
N VAL A 95 -19.09 -2.38 -1.57
CA VAL A 95 -19.62 -3.66 -1.08
C VAL A 95 -20.45 -3.45 0.18
N ILE A 96 -21.71 -3.89 0.16
CA ILE A 96 -22.59 -3.90 1.34
C ILE A 96 -22.33 -5.18 2.11
N TYR A 97 -21.96 -5.06 3.39
CA TYR A 97 -21.76 -6.19 4.30
C TYR A 97 -22.88 -6.38 5.28
N ARG A 98 -23.58 -5.33 5.66
CA ARG A 98 -24.76 -5.36 6.53
C ARG A 98 -25.68 -4.21 6.20
N ILE A 99 -26.96 -4.49 6.30
CA ILE A 99 -28.03 -3.49 6.29
C ILE A 99 -28.90 -3.70 7.50
N SER A 100 -29.36 -2.63 8.09
CA SER A 100 -30.32 -2.59 9.19
C SER A 100 -31.34 -1.51 8.91
N ASN A 101 -32.41 -1.41 9.69
CA ASN A 101 -33.46 -0.41 9.49
C ASN A 101 -32.96 1.05 9.56
N THR A 102 -31.77 1.30 10.08
CA THR A 102 -31.24 2.67 10.27
C THR A 102 -29.91 2.92 9.56
N LYS A 103 -29.10 1.88 9.32
CA LYS A 103 -27.72 2.01 8.86
C LYS A 103 -27.34 0.94 7.85
N VAL A 104 -26.45 1.32 6.94
CA VAL A 104 -25.79 0.42 5.96
C VAL A 104 -24.30 0.42 6.25
N GLU A 105 -23.72 -0.78 6.47
CA GLU A 105 -22.28 -0.97 6.60
C GLU A 105 -21.70 -1.35 5.25
N ILE A 106 -20.86 -0.48 4.69
CA ILE A 106 -20.24 -0.68 3.40
C ILE A 106 -18.70 -0.71 3.51
N MET A 107 -18.07 -1.35 2.54
CA MET A 107 -16.66 -1.20 2.20
C MET A 107 -16.56 -0.37 0.92
N ASP A 108 -16.02 0.82 1.05
CA ASP A 108 -15.68 1.70 -0.06
C ASP A 108 -14.19 1.52 -0.40
N PRO A 109 -13.83 1.14 -1.63
CA PRO A 109 -12.44 0.94 -2.00
C PRO A 109 -11.58 2.20 -1.93
N SER A 110 -12.17 3.39 -1.94
CA SER A 110 -11.44 4.67 -1.87
C SER A 110 -11.12 5.08 -0.42
N ILE A 111 -11.97 4.71 0.54
CA ILE A 111 -11.92 5.24 1.92
C ILE A 111 -11.76 4.10 2.94
N GLY A 112 -12.30 2.92 2.64
CA GLY A 112 -12.34 1.78 3.54
C GLY A 112 -13.73 1.50 4.09
N ARG A 113 -13.84 1.26 5.41
CA ARG A 113 -15.13 0.95 6.06
C ARG A 113 -15.92 2.22 6.34
N LEU A 114 -17.18 2.22 5.91
CA LEU A 114 -18.14 3.29 6.20
C LEU A 114 -19.43 2.73 6.80
N ASN A 115 -20.06 3.52 7.67
CA ASN A 115 -21.40 3.28 8.19
C ASN A 115 -22.26 4.49 7.83
N LEU A 116 -23.11 4.34 6.85
CA LEU A 116 -24.00 5.40 6.38
C LEU A 116 -25.40 5.23 6.99
N SER A 117 -26.12 6.33 7.20
CA SER A 117 -27.56 6.24 7.42
C SER A 117 -28.25 5.73 6.15
N ILE A 118 -29.39 5.05 6.29
CA ILE A 118 -30.16 4.62 5.11
C ILE A 118 -30.52 5.82 4.22
N LYS A 119 -30.88 6.95 4.82
CA LYS A 119 -31.23 8.18 4.07
C LYS A 119 -30.06 8.69 3.23
N ASP A 120 -28.85 8.67 3.74
CA ASP A 120 -27.67 9.14 3.01
C ASP A 120 -27.22 8.11 1.95
N PHE A 121 -27.36 6.83 2.23
CA PHE A 121 -27.07 5.78 1.27
C PHE A 121 -28.00 5.83 0.05
N ILE A 122 -29.33 6.04 0.26
CA ILE A 122 -30.32 6.16 -0.84
C ILE A 122 -29.97 7.33 -1.78
N LYS A 123 -29.42 8.44 -1.28
CA LYS A 123 -29.06 9.59 -2.11
C LYS A 123 -28.00 9.25 -3.17
N ILE A 124 -27.11 8.32 -2.86
CA ILE A 124 -25.99 7.95 -3.74
C ILE A 124 -26.22 6.62 -4.46
N TRP A 125 -27.16 5.79 -4.02
CA TRP A 125 -27.39 4.47 -4.59
C TRP A 125 -28.12 4.56 -5.94
N THR A 126 -27.65 3.77 -6.92
CA THR A 126 -28.24 3.76 -8.28
C THR A 126 -29.34 2.73 -8.50
N GLY A 127 -29.64 1.88 -7.50
CA GLY A 127 -30.53 0.73 -7.64
C GLY A 127 -29.86 -0.55 -8.14
N ASN A 128 -28.67 -0.44 -8.75
CA ASN A 128 -27.94 -1.58 -9.29
C ASN A 128 -27.17 -2.33 -8.19
N ILE A 129 -27.37 -3.66 -8.13
CA ILE A 129 -26.77 -4.52 -7.12
C ILE A 129 -26.46 -5.90 -7.70
N MET A 130 -25.42 -6.57 -7.17
CA MET A 130 -25.07 -7.94 -7.56
C MET A 130 -24.78 -8.78 -6.33
N GLU A 131 -25.40 -9.96 -6.30
CA GLU A 131 -25.20 -11.00 -5.30
C GLU A 131 -24.16 -12.01 -5.79
N PHE A 132 -23.40 -12.61 -4.85
CA PHE A 132 -22.35 -13.58 -5.12
C PHE A 132 -22.55 -14.84 -4.27
N SER A 133 -22.45 -16.01 -4.91
CA SER A 133 -22.54 -17.30 -4.24
C SER A 133 -21.42 -18.23 -4.72
N PRO A 134 -20.59 -18.77 -3.81
CA PRO A 134 -19.53 -19.69 -4.20
C PRO A 134 -20.13 -21.03 -4.61
N TYR A 135 -19.80 -21.53 -5.80
CA TYR A 135 -20.18 -22.86 -6.27
C TYR A 135 -19.01 -23.86 -6.23
N ARG A 136 -17.80 -23.39 -5.92
CA ARG A 136 -16.60 -24.21 -5.67
C ARG A 136 -15.71 -23.53 -4.64
N LYS A 137 -14.74 -24.25 -4.09
CA LYS A 137 -13.72 -23.68 -3.21
C LYS A 137 -12.94 -22.61 -3.95
N LEU A 138 -12.92 -21.40 -3.41
CA LEU A 138 -12.20 -20.28 -4.02
C LEU A 138 -10.69 -20.46 -3.91
N PRO A 139 -9.93 -20.00 -4.90
CA PRO A 139 -8.48 -20.00 -4.83
C PRO A 139 -7.99 -19.11 -3.70
N ASN A 140 -6.97 -19.56 -2.99
CA ASN A 140 -6.31 -18.78 -1.95
C ASN A 140 -4.85 -18.55 -2.35
N ILE A 141 -4.66 -17.69 -3.35
CA ILE A 141 -3.35 -17.34 -3.86
C ILE A 141 -2.72 -16.36 -2.89
N LYS A 142 -1.65 -16.80 -2.22
CA LYS A 142 -0.84 -15.89 -1.41
C LYS A 142 -0.19 -14.89 -2.38
N VAL A 143 -0.59 -13.62 -2.27
CA VAL A 143 0.13 -12.56 -2.97
C VAL A 143 1.53 -12.53 -2.35
N PRO A 144 2.57 -12.92 -3.09
CA PRO A 144 3.93 -12.75 -2.60
C PRO A 144 4.07 -11.25 -2.25
N ASN A 145 4.73 -10.94 -1.16
CA ASN A 145 5.06 -9.56 -0.84
C ASN A 145 6.13 -9.11 -1.86
N TYR A 146 5.63 -8.78 -3.08
CA TYR A 146 6.46 -8.53 -4.27
C TYR A 146 7.52 -7.46 -3.95
N LEU A 147 7.14 -6.43 -3.20
CA LEU A 147 8.06 -5.41 -2.73
C LEU A 147 9.20 -6.01 -1.90
N ASN A 148 8.88 -6.87 -0.92
CA ASN A 148 9.92 -7.51 -0.11
C ASN A 148 10.82 -8.44 -0.93
N GLN A 149 10.25 -9.17 -1.91
CA GLN A 149 11.04 -10.02 -2.79
C GLN A 149 11.94 -9.21 -3.72
N VAL A 150 11.44 -8.11 -4.28
CA VAL A 150 12.22 -7.19 -5.12
C VAL A 150 13.33 -6.54 -4.28
N ILE A 151 13.00 -6.01 -3.09
CA ILE A 151 13.98 -5.41 -2.18
C ILE A 151 15.06 -6.44 -1.80
N LEU A 152 14.67 -7.65 -1.41
CA LEU A 152 15.62 -8.70 -1.06
C LEU A 152 16.49 -9.12 -2.26
N LYS A 153 15.93 -9.18 -3.45
CA LYS A 153 16.68 -9.46 -4.68
C LYS A 153 17.70 -8.37 -4.97
N ILE A 154 17.32 -7.09 -4.85
CA ILE A 154 18.20 -5.93 -5.04
C ILE A 154 19.33 -5.96 -4.00
N ILE A 155 19.01 -6.16 -2.73
CA ILE A 155 20.01 -6.26 -1.65
C ILE A 155 20.98 -7.42 -1.91
N LYS A 156 20.48 -8.61 -2.27
CA LYS A 156 21.32 -9.77 -2.57
C LYS A 156 22.23 -9.54 -3.78
N SER A 157 21.73 -8.96 -4.85
CA SER A 157 22.54 -8.71 -6.06
C SER A 157 23.58 -7.61 -5.88
N ASN A 158 23.38 -6.69 -4.94
CA ASN A 158 24.27 -5.56 -4.67
C ASN A 158 24.84 -5.57 -3.24
N LYS A 159 24.97 -6.76 -2.62
CA LYS A 159 25.37 -6.92 -1.21
C LYS A 159 26.63 -6.17 -0.82
N ILE A 160 27.66 -6.13 -1.70
CA ILE A 160 28.92 -5.44 -1.43
C ILE A 160 28.70 -3.92 -1.33
N PHE A 161 27.89 -3.32 -2.19
CA PHE A 161 27.56 -1.89 -2.09
C PHE A 161 26.80 -1.58 -0.80
N VAL A 162 25.82 -2.41 -0.45
CA VAL A 162 25.02 -2.24 0.76
C VAL A 162 25.89 -2.36 2.03
N ILE A 163 26.77 -3.36 2.08
CA ILE A 163 27.71 -3.55 3.21
C ILE A 163 28.63 -2.34 3.34
N ASN A 164 29.23 -1.87 2.24
CA ASN A 164 30.11 -0.71 2.27
C ASN A 164 29.37 0.56 2.71
N ILE A 165 28.15 0.79 2.26
CA ILE A 165 27.32 1.93 2.71
C ILE A 165 27.09 1.86 4.23
N ILE A 166 26.80 0.68 4.77
CA ILE A 166 26.61 0.48 6.19
C ILE A 166 27.92 0.76 6.97
N ILE A 167 29.04 0.23 6.52
CA ILE A 167 30.35 0.44 7.15
C ILE A 167 30.70 1.94 7.19
N PHE A 168 30.61 2.66 6.06
CA PHE A 168 30.89 4.09 6.02
C PHE A 168 29.88 4.92 6.83
N SER A 169 28.64 4.48 6.94
CA SER A 169 27.64 5.12 7.82
C SER A 169 28.01 4.96 9.30
N ILE A 170 28.48 3.79 9.72
CA ILE A 170 28.94 3.54 11.09
C ILE A 170 30.17 4.39 11.40
N ILE A 171 31.15 4.43 10.49
CA ILE A 171 32.36 5.25 10.65
C ILE A 171 31.98 6.73 10.78
N PHE A 172 31.10 7.23 9.92
CA PHE A 172 30.62 8.62 9.97
C PHE A 172 29.95 8.94 11.31
N THR A 173 29.11 8.04 11.82
CA THR A 173 28.43 8.22 13.11
C THR A 173 29.42 8.20 14.26
N ALA A 174 30.34 7.23 14.29
CA ALA A 174 31.36 7.14 15.31
C ALA A 174 32.24 8.38 15.38
N VAL A 175 32.74 8.85 14.22
CA VAL A 175 33.54 10.08 14.12
C VAL A 175 32.74 11.31 14.56
N SER A 176 31.42 11.35 14.27
CA SER A 176 30.55 12.45 14.72
C SER A 176 30.36 12.47 16.24
N CYS A 177 30.28 11.29 16.89
CA CYS A 177 30.25 11.20 18.36
C CYS A 177 31.57 11.63 18.99
N ILE A 178 32.71 11.19 18.44
CA ILE A 178 34.05 11.61 18.90
C ILE A 178 34.20 13.13 18.77
N TYR A 179 33.76 13.70 17.65
CA TYR A 179 33.78 15.15 17.44
C TYR A 179 32.95 15.88 18.51
N ALA A 180 31.73 15.43 18.78
CA ALA A 180 30.85 16.06 19.77
C ALA A 180 31.46 15.98 21.20
N TYR A 181 32.00 14.81 21.58
CA TYR A 181 32.68 14.60 22.87
C TYR A 181 33.94 15.48 23.00
N TYR A 182 34.71 15.61 21.93
CA TYR A 182 35.89 16.47 21.91
C TYR A 182 35.52 17.95 22.10
N LEU A 183 34.44 18.42 21.45
CA LEU A 183 33.92 19.78 21.65
C LEU A 183 33.48 20.03 23.10
N GLU A 184 32.79 19.07 23.72
CA GLU A 184 32.36 19.17 25.12
C GLU A 184 33.56 19.35 26.07
N ILE A 185 34.64 18.56 25.85
CA ILE A 185 35.88 18.67 26.61
C ILE A 185 36.52 20.05 26.46
N LEU A 186 36.59 20.58 25.22
CA LEU A 186 37.14 21.92 24.96
C LEU A 186 36.37 23.02 25.65
N ILE A 187 35.03 22.93 25.66
CA ILE A 187 34.18 23.92 26.34
C ILE A 187 34.35 23.87 27.84
N LYS A 188 34.44 22.64 28.41
CA LYS A 188 34.49 22.43 29.86
C LYS A 188 35.82 22.82 30.48
N TYR A 189 36.93 22.55 29.80
CA TYR A 189 38.29 22.73 30.34
C TYR A 189 39.00 23.98 29.78
N GLY A 190 38.40 24.64 28.79
CA GLY A 190 38.97 25.81 28.13
C GLY A 190 40.12 25.45 27.15
N ILE A 191 40.54 26.42 26.37
CA ILE A 191 41.65 26.28 25.44
C ILE A 191 42.90 26.90 26.05
N ASN A 192 43.87 26.05 26.39
CA ASN A 192 45.16 26.55 26.83
C ASN A 192 46.02 26.95 25.61
N ALA A 193 46.48 28.19 25.57
CA ALA A 193 47.22 28.75 24.44
C ALA A 193 48.43 27.93 24.00
N LYS A 194 49.11 27.26 24.96
CA LYS A 194 50.26 26.38 24.64
C LYS A 194 49.89 25.19 23.78
N ASN A 195 48.66 24.68 23.88
CA ASN A 195 48.20 23.46 23.17
C ASN A 195 47.35 23.78 21.91
N LEU A 196 47.15 25.04 21.58
CA LEU A 196 46.25 25.47 20.50
C LEU A 196 46.59 24.79 19.15
N LYS A 197 47.88 24.70 18.78
CA LYS A 197 48.32 24.04 17.53
C LYS A 197 47.93 22.58 17.45
N VAL A 198 48.10 21.85 18.57
CA VAL A 198 47.76 20.42 18.64
C VAL A 198 46.24 20.21 18.58
N ILE A 199 45.49 21.04 19.27
CA ILE A 199 44.04 21.01 19.29
C ILE A 199 43.48 21.27 17.87
N THR A 200 43.97 22.27 17.16
CA THR A 200 43.54 22.58 15.79
C THR A 200 43.91 21.47 14.82
N LEU A 201 45.10 20.83 14.98
CA LEU A 201 45.51 19.69 14.16
C LEU A 201 44.56 18.49 14.35
N ILE A 202 44.24 18.11 15.57
CA ILE A 202 43.32 17.02 15.87
C ILE A 202 41.94 17.30 15.30
N PHE A 203 41.46 18.54 15.43
CA PHE A 203 40.15 18.98 14.92
C PHE A 203 40.08 18.89 13.39
N THR A 204 41.10 19.33 12.70
CA THR A 204 41.17 19.21 11.21
C THR A 204 41.21 17.76 10.75
N ILE A 205 41.92 16.87 11.45
CA ILE A 205 41.96 15.44 11.13
C ILE A 205 40.55 14.81 11.30
N ILE A 206 39.87 15.09 12.41
CA ILE A 206 38.53 14.56 12.65
C ILE A 206 37.53 15.03 11.58
N ILE A 207 37.57 16.31 11.21
CA ILE A 207 36.70 16.87 10.17
C ILE A 207 37.01 16.24 8.80
N THR A 208 38.28 16.10 8.44
CA THR A 208 38.67 15.51 7.14
C THR A 208 38.22 14.05 7.03
N ILE A 209 38.38 13.24 8.07
CA ILE A 209 37.88 11.86 8.11
C ILE A 209 36.36 11.82 7.98
N LYS A 210 35.65 12.70 8.67
CA LYS A 210 34.18 12.82 8.59
C LYS A 210 33.72 13.19 7.18
N CYS A 211 34.33 14.20 6.56
CA CYS A 211 34.01 14.63 5.21
C CYS A 211 34.31 13.54 4.17
N LEU A 212 35.45 12.86 4.28
CA LEU A 212 35.84 11.78 3.37
C LEU A 212 34.87 10.59 3.48
N SER A 213 34.55 10.17 4.70
CA SER A 213 33.57 9.08 4.94
C SER A 213 32.21 9.41 4.35
N ASN A 214 31.72 10.64 4.56
CA ASN A 214 30.45 11.09 3.99
C ASN A 214 30.49 11.14 2.45
N TYR A 215 31.55 11.62 1.86
CA TYR A 215 31.73 11.66 0.42
C TYR A 215 31.69 10.26 -0.21
N ILE A 216 32.45 9.32 0.35
CA ILE A 216 32.50 7.92 -0.12
C ILE A 216 31.10 7.29 -0.01
N ARG A 217 30.42 7.43 1.15
CA ARG A 217 29.08 6.94 1.37
C ARG A 217 28.10 7.47 0.31
N ASN A 218 28.06 8.78 0.10
CA ASN A 218 27.14 9.39 -0.87
C ASN A 218 27.42 8.92 -2.32
N ARG A 219 28.69 8.75 -2.69
CA ARG A 219 29.07 8.16 -4.00
C ARG A 219 28.57 6.72 -4.15
N LEU A 220 28.64 5.93 -3.10
CA LEU A 220 28.13 4.55 -3.10
C LEU A 220 26.61 4.50 -3.20
N VAL A 221 25.90 5.40 -2.51
CA VAL A 221 24.42 5.51 -2.59
C VAL A 221 24.01 5.85 -4.03
N ILE A 222 24.59 6.89 -4.63
CA ILE A 222 24.27 7.29 -6.01
C ILE A 222 24.52 6.15 -7.01
N LYS A 223 25.63 5.41 -6.86
CA LYS A 223 25.91 4.24 -7.72
C LYS A 223 24.90 3.12 -7.53
N LEU A 224 24.40 2.93 -6.30
CA LEU A 224 23.37 1.93 -6.01
C LEU A 224 22.04 2.35 -6.66
N ASP A 225 21.63 3.62 -6.52
CA ASP A 225 20.41 4.15 -7.12
C ASP A 225 20.42 3.99 -8.64
N GLN A 226 21.52 4.40 -9.32
CA GLN A 226 21.67 4.20 -10.76
C GLN A 226 21.53 2.72 -11.18
N LYS A 227 22.07 1.80 -10.38
CA LYS A 227 21.96 0.36 -10.65
C LYS A 227 20.53 -0.17 -10.47
N ILE A 228 19.79 0.38 -9.51
CA ILE A 228 18.39 0.03 -9.26
C ILE A 228 17.54 0.54 -10.43
N ASP A 229 17.70 1.79 -10.84
CA ASP A 229 16.96 2.39 -11.95
C ASP A 229 17.18 1.61 -13.25
N CYS A 230 18.43 1.26 -13.58
CA CYS A 230 18.73 0.42 -14.74
C CYS A 230 18.19 -1.02 -14.66
N SER A 231 17.82 -1.51 -13.48
CA SER A 231 17.28 -2.85 -13.30
C SER A 231 15.74 -2.89 -13.32
N LEU A 232 15.09 -1.71 -13.28
CA LEU A 232 13.63 -1.55 -13.30
C LEU A 232 13.08 -1.17 -14.67
N ILE A 233 13.96 -0.76 -15.61
CA ILE A 233 13.67 -0.52 -17.02
C ILE A 233 13.89 -1.82 -17.81
#